data_ce6459a1f94fc866128698812c4147e9
#
_entry.id   ce6459a1f94fc866128698812c4147e9
#
_cell.length_a   1.000
_cell.length_b   1.000
_cell.length_c   1.000
_cell.angle_alpha   90.00
_cell.angle_beta   90.00
_cell.angle_gamma   90.00
#
_symmetry.space_group_name_H-M   'P 1'
#
loop_
_entity.id
_entity.type
_entity.pdbx_description
1 polymer ?
#
loop_
_entity_poly.entity_id
_entity_poly.type
_entity_poly.pdbx_seq_one_letter_code
_entity_poly.pdbx_strand_id
1 'polypeptide(L)'
;MKLHKFHWVICTASLAAIVGIASRPATAEVKVKKSISAEEAKDHAQETNTVCGLVAGTRYLETAKTKPTFLNFTKPFPEQNFTVVIQNDARGKFKGPPEEVFKNKTICVTGLITISRDRPQIVVTDPSQIELQDAPSASTNAPAATTSASPANTNQPPASPAAATP
;
A
#
# COMPACT_ATOMS: atom_id res chain seq x y z
N MET A 1 -39.57 40.63 59.28
CA MET A 1 -40.22 41.88 58.85
C MET A 1 -40.24 42.01 57.35
N LYS A 2 -41.48 42.13 56.78
CA LYS A 2 -41.84 42.58 55.40
C LYS A 2 -41.34 41.74 54.25
N LEU A 3 -42.09 40.86 53.69
CA LEU A 3 -43.23 40.99 52.75
C LEU A 3 -42.99 42.02 51.63
N HIS A 4 -42.85 41.51 50.41
CA HIS A 4 -43.60 42.00 49.28
C HIS A 4 -43.80 40.96 48.20
N LYS A 5 -45.09 40.60 48.08
CA LYS A 5 -45.68 39.91 46.92
C LYS A 5 -45.59 40.85 45.73
N PHE A 6 -45.29 40.32 44.54
CA PHE A 6 -45.92 40.84 43.34
C PHE A 6 -46.17 39.72 42.35
N HIS A 7 -47.40 39.45 42.14
CA HIS A 7 -47.96 38.69 41.06
C HIS A 7 -47.84 39.51 39.77
N TRP A 8 -47.42 38.89 38.70
CA TRP A 8 -48.09 39.17 37.43
C TRP A 8 -48.03 37.95 36.52
N VAL A 9 -49.25 37.47 36.32
CA VAL A 9 -49.69 36.59 35.27
C VAL A 9 -49.73 37.41 33.97
N ILE A 10 -49.05 36.99 32.93
CA ILE A 10 -49.52 37.19 31.55
C ILE A 10 -49.10 35.98 30.72
N CYS A 11 -50.13 35.31 30.33
CA CYS A 11 -50.29 34.34 29.29
C CYS A 11 -50.00 34.97 27.93
N THR A 12 -49.12 34.41 27.15
CA THR A 12 -49.24 34.53 25.68
C THR A 12 -48.73 33.26 25.04
N ALA A 13 -49.62 32.68 24.31
CA ALA A 13 -49.44 31.59 23.39
C ALA A 13 -48.42 31.98 22.30
N SER A 14 -47.66 31.01 21.80
CA SER A 14 -47.58 30.84 20.36
C SER A 14 -46.31 30.22 19.86
N LEU A 15 -46.54 29.37 18.99
CA LEU A 15 -45.77 28.93 17.83
C LEU A 15 -44.62 27.96 18.09
N ALA A 16 -45.01 26.71 18.04
CA ALA A 16 -44.12 25.60 17.66
C ALA A 16 -43.57 25.86 16.27
N ALA A 17 -42.32 26.34 16.18
CA ALA A 17 -41.52 26.24 14.98
C ALA A 17 -40.82 24.88 15.01
N ILE A 18 -41.38 23.92 14.30
CA ILE A 18 -40.74 22.65 13.99
C ILE A 18 -39.60 22.99 13.01
N VAL A 19 -38.41 23.22 13.54
CA VAL A 19 -37.18 23.23 12.73
C VAL A 19 -36.89 21.79 12.39
N GLY A 20 -37.28 21.41 11.18
CA GLY A 20 -36.89 20.15 10.58
C GLY A 20 -35.36 20.07 10.47
N ILE A 21 -34.74 19.31 11.37
CA ILE A 21 -33.34 18.94 11.25
C ILE A 21 -33.26 17.98 10.08
N ALA A 22 -32.99 18.51 8.89
CA ALA A 22 -32.57 17.70 7.74
C ALA A 22 -31.25 17.04 8.12
N SER A 23 -31.31 15.79 8.57
CA SER A 23 -30.15 14.92 8.71
C SER A 23 -29.52 14.75 7.32
N ARG A 24 -28.51 15.56 7.02
CA ARG A 24 -27.63 15.29 5.89
C ARG A 24 -26.92 13.98 6.17
N PRO A 25 -27.00 12.97 5.28
CA PRO A 25 -26.12 11.83 5.39
C PRO A 25 -24.69 12.37 5.33
N ALA A 26 -23.90 12.11 6.37
CA ALA A 26 -22.48 12.34 6.34
C ALA A 26 -21.91 11.39 5.28
N THR A 27 -21.74 11.90 4.07
CA THR A 27 -20.92 11.24 3.06
C THR A 27 -19.54 11.18 3.67
N ALA A 28 -19.13 10.00 4.14
CA ALA A 28 -17.77 9.76 4.55
C ALA A 28 -16.90 10.09 3.34
N GLU A 29 -16.22 11.21 3.34
CA GLU A 29 -15.15 11.49 2.40
C GLU A 29 -14.15 10.35 2.55
N VAL A 30 -14.16 9.44 1.60
CA VAL A 30 -13.06 8.50 1.41
C VAL A 30 -11.85 9.37 1.08
N LYS A 31 -11.07 9.68 2.10
CA LYS A 31 -9.80 10.38 1.96
C LYS A 31 -8.91 9.45 1.15
N VAL A 32 -8.91 9.62 -0.17
CA VAL A 32 -8.02 8.90 -1.07
C VAL A 32 -6.61 9.28 -0.65
N LYS A 33 -5.97 8.39 0.09
CA LYS A 33 -4.58 8.52 0.49
C LYS A 33 -3.77 8.51 -0.80
N LYS A 34 -3.17 9.64 -1.18
CA LYS A 34 -2.33 9.72 -2.37
C LYS A 34 -1.20 8.72 -2.20
N SER A 35 -1.24 7.65 -2.97
CA SER A 35 -0.17 6.65 -3.01
C SER A 35 0.74 6.93 -4.21
N ILE A 36 2.00 6.58 -4.06
CA ILE A 36 3.00 6.62 -5.13
C ILE A 36 3.37 5.20 -5.55
N SER A 37 3.88 5.05 -6.76
CA SER A 37 4.38 3.76 -7.24
C SER A 37 5.75 3.43 -6.65
N ALA A 38 6.14 2.15 -6.74
CA ALA A 38 7.46 1.70 -6.30
C ALA A 38 8.60 2.36 -7.09
N GLU A 39 8.36 2.72 -8.35
CA GLU A 39 9.31 3.37 -9.25
C GLU A 39 9.58 4.82 -8.83
N GLU A 40 8.54 5.55 -8.41
CA GLU A 40 8.61 6.95 -7.99
C GLU A 40 9.20 7.12 -6.58
N ALA A 41 9.24 6.04 -5.79
CA ALA A 41 9.63 6.09 -4.38
C ALA A 41 11.04 6.67 -4.15
N LYS A 42 11.96 6.57 -5.12
CA LYS A 42 13.31 7.11 -5.01
C LYS A 42 13.31 8.65 -4.99
N ASP A 43 12.40 9.27 -5.73
CA ASP A 43 12.29 10.73 -5.84
C ASP A 43 11.66 11.35 -4.57
N HIS A 44 11.02 10.53 -3.76
CA HIS A 44 10.38 10.88 -2.48
C HIS A 44 11.19 10.45 -1.25
N ALA A 45 12.51 10.33 -1.41
CA ALA A 45 13.39 9.99 -0.29
C ALA A 45 13.30 11.03 0.84
N GLN A 46 13.28 10.56 2.11
CA GLN A 46 13.08 11.34 3.34
C GLN A 46 11.67 11.90 3.52
N GLU A 47 10.71 11.49 2.70
CA GLU A 47 9.30 11.82 2.88
C GLU A 47 8.52 10.64 3.48
N THR A 48 7.46 10.94 4.21
CA THR A 48 6.48 9.94 4.66
C THR A 48 5.38 9.84 3.62
N ASN A 49 5.36 8.71 2.90
CA ASN A 49 4.40 8.45 1.83
C ASN A 49 3.80 7.04 1.95
N THR A 50 2.75 6.80 1.19
CA THR A 50 2.21 5.46 0.96
C THR A 50 2.71 4.95 -0.38
N VAL A 51 3.46 3.85 -0.37
CA VAL A 51 3.98 3.19 -1.57
C VAL A 51 3.19 1.91 -1.82
N CYS A 52 2.61 1.78 -3.03
CA CYS A 52 1.85 0.60 -3.42
C CYS A 52 2.57 -0.19 -4.50
N GLY A 53 2.47 -1.52 -4.44
CA GLY A 53 3.07 -2.38 -5.44
C GLY A 53 2.86 -3.87 -5.20
N LEU A 54 3.14 -4.66 -6.23
CA LEU A 54 3.14 -6.13 -6.16
C LEU A 54 4.40 -6.62 -5.45
N VAL A 55 4.25 -7.46 -4.44
CA VAL A 55 5.36 -8.17 -3.79
C VAL A 55 5.81 -9.32 -4.67
N ALA A 56 6.82 -9.08 -5.50
CA ALA A 56 7.37 -10.05 -6.44
C ALA A 56 8.37 -11.03 -5.79
N GLY A 57 8.96 -10.65 -4.67
CA GLY A 57 9.92 -11.49 -3.95
C GLY A 57 9.90 -11.23 -2.45
N THR A 58 10.15 -12.27 -1.68
CA THR A 58 10.21 -12.19 -0.22
C THR A 58 11.44 -12.94 0.30
N ARG A 59 12.03 -12.47 1.40
CA ARG A 59 13.15 -13.16 2.05
C ARG A 59 13.22 -12.85 3.53
N TYR A 60 13.28 -13.87 4.37
CA TYR A 60 13.61 -13.78 5.77
C TYR A 60 15.09 -14.14 6.00
N LEU A 61 15.84 -13.29 6.71
CA LEU A 61 17.23 -13.54 7.07
C LEU A 61 17.34 -13.96 8.54
N GLU A 62 17.09 -15.22 8.81
CA GLU A 62 17.13 -15.78 10.17
C GLU A 62 18.51 -15.68 10.83
N THR A 63 19.58 -15.81 10.04
CA THR A 63 20.98 -15.79 10.53
C THR A 63 21.51 -14.39 10.78
N ALA A 64 20.83 -13.34 10.29
CA ALA A 64 21.25 -11.97 10.54
C ALA A 64 20.92 -11.54 11.97
N LYS A 65 21.75 -10.68 12.55
CA LYS A 65 21.58 -10.18 13.94
C LYS A 65 20.20 -9.58 14.19
N THR A 66 19.69 -8.80 13.24
CA THR A 66 18.37 -8.15 13.32
C THR A 66 17.25 -8.95 12.71
N LYS A 67 17.54 -10.13 12.15
CA LYS A 67 16.57 -11.07 11.54
C LYS A 67 15.48 -10.37 10.70
N PRO A 68 15.85 -9.54 9.72
CA PRO A 68 14.87 -8.78 8.94
C PRO A 68 14.14 -9.68 7.95
N THR A 69 12.88 -9.34 7.69
CA THR A 69 12.12 -9.85 6.56
C THR A 69 12.04 -8.78 5.49
N PHE A 70 12.37 -9.14 4.26
CA PHE A 70 12.33 -8.27 3.09
C PHE A 70 11.15 -8.64 2.21
N LEU A 71 10.37 -7.64 1.79
CA LEU A 71 9.36 -7.76 0.75
C LEU A 71 9.79 -6.85 -0.40
N ASN A 72 10.08 -7.44 -1.55
CA ASN A 72 10.60 -6.74 -2.72
C ASN A 72 9.48 -6.49 -3.72
N PHE A 73 9.31 -5.22 -4.12
CA PHE A 73 8.26 -4.83 -5.06
C PHE A 73 8.75 -4.93 -6.50
N THR A 74 7.80 -5.15 -7.41
CA THR A 74 7.93 -5.17 -8.87
C THR A 74 8.77 -6.35 -9.37
N LYS A 75 9.95 -6.56 -8.81
CA LYS A 75 10.89 -7.64 -9.16
C LYS A 75 11.51 -8.27 -7.92
N PRO A 76 11.92 -9.53 -7.98
CA PRO A 76 12.69 -10.15 -6.90
C PRO A 76 14.10 -9.56 -6.78
N PHE A 77 14.76 -9.83 -5.66
CA PHE A 77 16.17 -9.47 -5.47
C PHE A 77 17.04 -10.13 -6.56
N PRO A 78 18.03 -9.41 -7.14
CA PRO A 78 18.52 -8.06 -6.80
C PRO A 78 17.91 -6.90 -7.62
N GLU A 79 16.86 -7.14 -8.42
CA GLU A 79 16.35 -6.18 -9.41
C GLU A 79 15.15 -5.36 -8.92
N GLN A 80 14.78 -5.50 -7.65
CA GLN A 80 13.63 -4.78 -7.06
C GLN A 80 13.81 -3.26 -7.10
N ASN A 81 12.73 -2.54 -7.36
CA ASN A 81 12.74 -1.08 -7.38
C ASN A 81 12.54 -0.50 -5.97
N PHE A 82 11.84 -1.24 -5.10
CA PHE A 82 11.51 -0.83 -3.75
C PHE A 82 11.53 -2.02 -2.79
N THR A 83 11.89 -1.79 -1.53
CA THR A 83 11.94 -2.83 -0.51
C THR A 83 11.20 -2.41 0.75
N VAL A 84 10.35 -3.28 1.27
CA VAL A 84 9.79 -3.17 2.63
C VAL A 84 10.64 -4.02 3.55
N VAL A 85 11.10 -3.43 4.66
CA VAL A 85 11.92 -4.11 5.66
C VAL A 85 11.11 -4.25 6.94
N ILE A 86 10.78 -5.46 7.34
CA ILE A 86 10.12 -5.75 8.61
C ILE A 86 11.17 -6.26 9.58
N GLN A 87 11.42 -5.52 10.66
CA GLN A 87 12.37 -5.90 11.72
C GLN A 87 11.82 -7.06 12.56
N ASN A 88 12.70 -7.80 13.23
CA ASN A 88 12.33 -8.97 14.02
C ASN A 88 11.31 -8.67 15.16
N ASP A 89 11.44 -7.52 15.80
CA ASP A 89 10.53 -7.05 16.86
C ASP A 89 9.12 -6.73 16.34
N ALA A 90 9.02 -6.28 15.08
CA ALA A 90 7.75 -6.08 14.40
C ALA A 90 7.16 -7.38 13.86
N ARG A 91 8.01 -8.34 13.45
CA ARG A 91 7.60 -9.60 12.82
C ARG A 91 6.59 -10.39 13.67
N GLY A 92 6.80 -10.45 14.99
CA GLY A 92 5.90 -11.17 15.91
C GLY A 92 4.50 -10.56 16.06
N LYS A 93 4.28 -9.34 15.58
CA LYS A 93 2.96 -8.67 15.60
C LYS A 93 2.06 -9.07 14.44
N PHE A 94 2.60 -9.73 13.41
CA PHE A 94 1.83 -10.21 12.27
C PHE A 94 1.13 -11.53 12.59
N LYS A 95 -0.01 -11.79 11.96
CA LYS A 95 -0.80 -13.02 12.14
C LYS A 95 -0.13 -14.28 11.58
N GLY A 96 1.00 -14.15 10.90
CA GLY A 96 1.77 -15.24 10.30
C GLY A 96 3.08 -14.73 9.75
N PRO A 97 3.93 -15.61 9.16
CA PRO A 97 5.20 -15.21 8.57
C PRO A 97 4.98 -14.18 7.44
N PRO A 98 5.48 -12.94 7.58
CA PRO A 98 5.20 -11.89 6.58
C PRO A 98 5.65 -12.27 5.17
N GLU A 99 6.73 -13.02 5.03
CA GLU A 99 7.25 -13.52 3.74
C GLU A 99 6.28 -14.47 3.03
N GLU A 100 5.41 -15.16 3.76
CA GLU A 100 4.37 -16.03 3.20
C GLU A 100 3.07 -15.27 3.00
N VAL A 101 2.68 -14.46 4.00
CA VAL A 101 1.41 -13.70 4.00
C VAL A 101 1.33 -12.74 2.82
N PHE A 102 2.43 -12.05 2.49
CA PHE A 102 2.45 -11.00 1.48
C PHE A 102 3.00 -11.42 0.13
N LYS A 103 3.54 -12.63 -0.01
CA LYS A 103 4.09 -13.13 -1.27
C LYS A 103 3.04 -13.10 -2.39
N ASN A 104 3.40 -12.52 -3.54
CA ASN A 104 2.55 -12.39 -4.72
C ASN A 104 1.24 -11.61 -4.48
N LYS A 105 1.21 -10.75 -3.47
CA LYS A 105 0.08 -9.87 -3.21
C LYS A 105 0.43 -8.42 -3.50
N THR A 106 -0.57 -7.64 -3.90
CA THR A 106 -0.43 -6.19 -3.99
C THR A 106 -0.70 -5.58 -2.62
N ILE A 107 0.24 -4.79 -2.13
CA ILE A 107 0.14 -4.12 -0.84
C ILE A 107 0.48 -2.63 -0.96
N CYS A 108 -0.07 -1.83 -0.05
CA CYS A 108 0.31 -0.45 0.16
C CYS A 108 0.99 -0.32 1.52
N VAL A 109 2.14 0.30 1.55
CA VAL A 109 2.93 0.49 2.78
C VAL A 109 3.13 1.96 3.05
N THR A 110 2.76 2.41 4.26
CA THR A 110 2.90 3.80 4.69
C THR A 110 4.08 3.94 5.64
N GLY A 111 4.99 4.87 5.35
CA GLY A 111 6.12 5.14 6.23
C GLY A 111 7.12 6.11 5.62
N LEU A 112 8.20 6.36 6.37
CA LEU A 112 9.32 7.17 5.91
C LEU A 112 10.12 6.40 4.86
N ILE A 113 10.27 7.00 3.68
CA ILE A 113 11.11 6.44 2.61
C ILE A 113 12.56 6.78 2.90
N THR A 114 13.41 5.78 3.02
CA THR A 114 14.85 5.93 3.21
C THR A 114 15.59 5.26 2.07
N ILE A 115 16.83 5.70 1.81
CA ILE A 115 17.68 5.07 0.79
C ILE A 115 18.69 4.15 1.48
N SER A 116 18.74 2.90 1.05
CA SER A 116 19.71 1.90 1.48
C SER A 116 20.33 1.22 0.27
N ARG A 117 21.68 1.28 0.16
CA ARG A 117 22.41 0.72 -1.00
C ARG A 117 21.83 1.19 -2.34
N ASP A 118 21.57 2.50 -2.44
CA ASP A 118 20.99 3.18 -3.61
C ASP A 118 19.56 2.74 -3.98
N ARG A 119 18.83 2.11 -3.05
CA ARG A 119 17.45 1.67 -3.25
C ARG A 119 16.52 2.25 -2.19
N PRO A 120 15.33 2.71 -2.59
CA PRO A 120 14.33 3.19 -1.64
C PRO A 120 13.75 2.03 -0.85
N GLN A 121 13.53 2.28 0.44
CA GLN A 121 12.91 1.33 1.35
C GLN A 121 12.06 2.02 2.42
N ILE A 122 11.08 1.30 2.95
CA ILE A 122 10.37 1.66 4.18
C ILE A 122 10.65 0.59 5.23
N VAL A 123 11.02 1.03 6.44
CA VAL A 123 11.12 0.13 7.60
C VAL A 123 9.78 0.11 8.31
N VAL A 124 9.20 -1.07 8.41
CA VAL A 124 7.91 -1.32 9.07
C VAL A 124 8.15 -1.78 10.50
N THR A 125 7.51 -1.09 11.44
CA THR A 125 7.55 -1.36 12.88
C THR A 125 6.21 -1.84 13.44
N ASP A 126 5.14 -1.67 12.65
CA ASP A 126 3.79 -2.09 13.02
C ASP A 126 3.00 -2.61 11.81
N PRO A 127 2.19 -3.68 11.97
CA PRO A 127 1.37 -4.23 10.89
C PRO A 127 0.37 -3.24 10.27
N SER A 128 -0.09 -2.25 11.03
CA SER A 128 -1.02 -1.22 10.53
C SER A 128 -0.44 -0.33 9.43
N GLN A 129 0.88 -0.35 9.25
CA GLN A 129 1.54 0.35 8.15
C GLN A 129 1.35 -0.36 6.80
N ILE A 130 0.89 -1.62 6.80
CA ILE A 130 0.71 -2.43 5.59
C ILE A 130 -0.78 -2.69 5.37
N GLU A 131 -1.29 -2.28 4.23
CA GLU A 131 -2.66 -2.53 3.78
C GLU A 131 -2.63 -3.48 2.57
N LEU A 132 -3.38 -4.59 2.64
CA LEU A 132 -3.59 -5.47 1.50
C LEU A 132 -4.54 -4.81 0.52
N GLN A 133 -4.20 -4.83 -0.75
CA GLN A 133 -5.10 -4.43 -1.83
C GLN A 133 -5.79 -5.68 -2.39
N ASP A 134 -7.05 -5.90 -2.03
CA ASP A 134 -7.82 -7.07 -2.46
C ASP A 134 -8.28 -7.04 -3.93
N ALA A 135 -7.97 -5.97 -4.69
CA ALA A 135 -8.14 -5.88 -6.14
C ALA A 135 -7.22 -4.79 -6.70
N PRO A 136 -6.79 -4.89 -7.99
CA PRO A 136 -6.01 -3.84 -8.61
C PRO A 136 -6.90 -2.59 -8.79
N SER A 137 -6.78 -1.64 -7.88
CA SER A 137 -7.15 -0.27 -8.22
C SER A 137 -6.18 0.14 -9.31
N ALA A 138 -6.63 -0.02 -10.56
CA ALA A 138 -5.93 0.45 -11.73
C ALA A 138 -5.65 1.94 -11.53
N SER A 139 -4.43 2.26 -11.16
CA SER A 139 -3.92 3.60 -11.30
C SER A 139 -3.93 3.88 -12.80
N THR A 140 -4.91 4.67 -13.23
CA THR A 140 -5.12 5.10 -14.60
C THR A 140 -3.99 6.04 -14.97
N ASN A 141 -2.85 5.49 -15.37
CA ASN A 141 -1.81 6.12 -16.19
C ASN A 141 -0.86 5.04 -16.71
N ALA A 142 -1.40 4.16 -17.58
CA ALA A 142 -0.57 3.42 -18.52
C ALA A 142 -0.71 4.10 -19.88
N PRO A 143 0.37 4.56 -20.52
CA PRO A 143 0.32 4.90 -21.93
C PRO A 143 0.00 3.62 -22.71
N ALA A 144 -0.97 3.71 -23.60
CA ALA A 144 -1.40 2.64 -24.48
C ALA A 144 -0.20 2.02 -25.21
N ALA A 145 0.13 0.78 -24.86
CA ALA A 145 1.08 -0.01 -25.62
C ALA A 145 0.35 -0.46 -26.91
N THR A 146 0.76 0.12 -28.00
CA THR A 146 0.40 -0.22 -29.37
C THR A 146 0.69 -1.70 -29.60
N THR A 147 -0.35 -2.44 -29.91
CA THR A 147 -0.28 -3.83 -30.39
C THR A 147 0.51 -3.86 -31.69
N SER A 148 1.73 -4.34 -31.67
CA SER A 148 2.46 -4.74 -32.88
C SER A 148 2.56 -6.25 -32.87
N ALA A 149 1.77 -6.85 -33.73
CA ALA A 149 1.84 -8.26 -34.05
C ALA A 149 3.22 -8.57 -34.65
N SER A 150 3.94 -9.50 -34.04
CA SER A 150 5.17 -10.06 -34.61
C SER A 150 4.83 -11.32 -35.39
N PRO A 151 5.24 -11.43 -36.66
CA PRO A 151 5.10 -12.66 -37.41
C PRO A 151 6.13 -13.70 -36.97
N ALA A 152 5.68 -14.94 -36.97
CA ALA A 152 6.47 -16.14 -36.74
C ALA A 152 7.73 -16.17 -37.61
N ASN A 153 8.91 -16.32 -37.01
CA ASN A 153 10.12 -16.72 -37.75
C ASN A 153 10.45 -18.16 -37.39
N THR A 154 10.12 -19.03 -38.35
CA THR A 154 10.54 -20.42 -38.45
C THR A 154 11.95 -20.42 -39.03
N ASN A 155 12.99 -20.65 -38.21
CA ASN A 155 14.27 -21.10 -38.66
C ASN A 155 14.95 -21.92 -37.57
N GLN A 156 14.71 -23.23 -37.66
CA GLN A 156 15.43 -24.26 -36.93
C GLN A 156 16.58 -24.74 -37.83
N PRO A 157 17.84 -24.65 -37.39
CA PRO A 157 18.94 -25.27 -38.12
C PRO A 157 18.95 -26.80 -37.94
N PRO A 158 19.34 -27.58 -38.95
CA PRO A 158 19.30 -29.03 -38.86
C PRO A 158 20.47 -29.60 -38.01
N ALA A 159 20.15 -30.71 -37.35
CA ALA A 159 21.05 -31.49 -36.53
C ALA A 159 22.23 -32.00 -37.36
N SER A 160 23.44 -31.84 -36.82
CA SER A 160 24.69 -32.43 -37.37
C SER A 160 24.80 -33.89 -36.93
N PRO A 161 25.15 -34.82 -37.85
CA PRO A 161 25.34 -36.23 -37.50
C PRO A 161 26.69 -36.50 -36.83
N ALA A 162 26.64 -37.40 -35.87
CA ALA A 162 27.79 -37.95 -35.17
C ALA A 162 28.80 -38.61 -36.11
N ALA A 163 30.09 -38.26 -36.00
CA ALA A 163 31.18 -38.99 -36.59
C ALA A 163 31.63 -40.09 -35.63
N ALA A 164 31.57 -41.32 -36.09
CA ALA A 164 32.15 -42.48 -35.45
C ALA A 164 33.65 -42.53 -35.68
N THR A 165 34.37 -43.00 -34.68
CA THR A 165 35.78 -43.31 -34.57
C THR A 165 36.14 -44.63 -35.31
N PRO A 166 37.35 -44.84 -35.72
CA PRO A 166 38.01 -46.11 -35.43
C PRO A 166 39.07 -45.99 -34.34
#